data_a5ef03330bc97d7b726d4a3872480c36
#
_entry.id   a5ef03330bc97d7b726d4a3872480c36
#
_cell.length_a   1.000
_cell.length_b   1.000
_cell.length_c   1.000
_cell.angle_alpha   90.00
_cell.angle_beta   90.00
_cell.angle_gamma   90.00
#
_symmetry.space_group_name_H-M   'P 1'
#
loop_
_entity.id
_entity.type
_entity.pdbx_description
1 polymer ?
#
loop_
_entity_poly.entity_id
_entity_poly.type
_entity_poly.pdbx_seq_one_letter_code
_entity_poly.pdbx_strand_id
1 'polypeptide(L)'
;MLVSTFLALFVLLFALGYVFLIKPIFSEDQEAADAPVRTEEPSAETNPMEGTDIPEEVLTPEPEEEPFDEFDIHVMMVGDDLLHMGLVNQGIQADGSRNYDFLFKDILDFVDAADIAIINQESPIGGNDRGFSGYPAFNSPTEAADAIAKAGFDVVLTATNHTYDQGLGGLKYFHDYFYKYPQISVVGTHSNLNEDSRTSHRGSYWLDKYGVSPNDRPRFDDLQLEPEDMVNTSAFVIREVNGVKIAILNYTYSHNWTTWANGLDGYLNRLCYYDPATREIDFDTINPEVLDDIKLAREVCDIVIVCPHWGYEYSFEPCAYQKDFARQMIDAGADVIIGAHPHIVEPVEYITTDNGNSGLCYYSLGNFIHCQVPNYTSFEGMAWVSIHVDKDGAKVDLDNSGALPLVEYQTWGPLYIQGVYPMEDFTADMAAHHASNFRGGGGMNLDLLHQWDSNLFGEYSLTKEDILGTASQTP
;
A
#
# COMPACT_ATOMS: atom_id res chain seq x y z
N MET A 1 27.84 -14.74 31.96
CA MET A 1 29.15 -14.48 31.32
C MET A 1 29.46 -15.41 30.14
N LEU A 2 28.70 -16.45 29.85
CA LEU A 2 28.91 -17.32 28.66
C LEU A 2 28.03 -16.96 27.46
N VAL A 3 26.96 -16.17 27.62
CA VAL A 3 26.04 -15.79 26.52
C VAL A 3 26.55 -14.59 25.74
N SER A 4 27.32 -13.68 26.36
CA SER A 4 27.89 -12.51 25.69
C SER A 4 29.09 -12.83 24.77
N THR A 5 29.72 -13.98 24.95
CA THR A 5 30.89 -14.41 24.16
C THR A 5 30.48 -15.10 22.86
N PHE A 6 29.29 -15.70 22.80
CA PHE A 6 28.76 -16.33 21.58
C PHE A 6 28.22 -15.32 20.57
N LEU A 7 27.64 -14.22 21.02
CA LEU A 7 27.11 -13.18 20.14
C LEU A 7 28.24 -12.40 19.44
N ALA A 8 29.35 -12.15 20.14
CA ALA A 8 30.51 -11.46 19.57
C ALA A 8 31.26 -12.32 18.52
N LEU A 9 31.23 -13.65 18.65
CA LEU A 9 31.86 -14.55 17.67
C LEU A 9 31.03 -14.70 16.39
N PHE A 10 29.72 -14.58 16.48
CA PHE A 10 28.81 -14.66 15.34
C PHE A 10 28.90 -13.42 14.45
N VAL A 11 29.02 -12.23 15.04
CA VAL A 11 29.18 -10.96 14.32
C VAL A 11 30.56 -10.89 13.61
N LEU A 12 31.62 -11.49 14.21
CA LEU A 12 32.96 -11.48 13.62
C LEU A 12 33.08 -12.45 12.44
N LEU A 13 32.34 -13.55 12.42
CA LEU A 13 32.32 -14.50 11.32
C LEU A 13 31.53 -14.00 10.10
N PHE A 14 30.50 -13.18 10.32
CA PHE A 14 29.76 -12.53 9.23
C PHE A 14 30.57 -11.42 8.55
N ALA A 15 31.35 -10.64 9.32
CA ALA A 15 32.20 -9.57 8.77
C ALA A 15 33.39 -10.09 7.96
N LEU A 16 33.88 -11.29 8.24
CA LEU A 16 35.02 -11.91 7.52
C LEU A 16 34.58 -12.68 6.25
N GLY A 17 33.33 -13.10 6.15
CA GLY A 17 32.78 -13.75 4.95
C GLY A 17 32.49 -12.78 3.80
N TYR A 18 32.31 -11.50 4.11
CA TYR A 18 31.93 -10.48 3.10
C TYR A 18 33.10 -9.90 2.31
N VAL A 19 34.33 -10.14 2.73
CA VAL A 19 35.54 -9.51 2.14
C VAL A 19 36.21 -10.37 1.03
N PHE A 20 35.82 -11.63 0.84
CA PHE A 20 36.61 -12.54 -0.03
C PHE A 20 35.96 -13.02 -1.33
N LEU A 21 34.78 -12.50 -1.74
CA LEU A 21 34.11 -12.98 -2.97
C LEU A 21 33.59 -11.87 -3.89
N ILE A 22 34.45 -10.90 -4.26
CA ILE A 22 34.21 -10.13 -5.49
C ILE A 22 35.58 -9.74 -6.11
N LYS A 23 35.94 -10.37 -7.20
CA LYS A 23 36.86 -9.82 -8.21
C LYS A 23 36.22 -9.97 -9.58
N PRO A 24 36.36 -8.94 -10.43
CA PRO A 24 35.64 -8.82 -11.70
C PRO A 24 36.33 -9.56 -12.83
N ILE A 25 35.52 -10.03 -13.78
CA ILE A 25 35.99 -10.47 -15.09
C ILE A 25 35.49 -9.44 -16.10
N PHE A 26 36.42 -8.56 -16.52
CA PHE A 26 36.29 -7.82 -17.77
C PHE A 26 37.10 -8.57 -18.82
N SER A 27 36.57 -8.76 -20.00
CA SER A 27 37.35 -8.86 -21.24
C SER A 27 36.47 -8.36 -22.40
N GLU A 28 37.13 -7.48 -23.09
CA GLU A 28 36.80 -6.68 -24.27
C GLU A 28 36.59 -7.49 -25.56
N ASP A 29 36.07 -6.70 -26.54
CA ASP A 29 36.17 -6.84 -28.00
C ASP A 29 35.12 -7.73 -28.71
N GLN A 30 34.36 -7.16 -29.63
CA GLN A 30 34.71 -6.79 -31.01
C GLN A 30 33.52 -6.20 -31.80
N GLU A 31 33.79 -5.05 -32.36
CA GLU A 31 33.76 -4.65 -33.77
C GLU A 31 32.43 -4.73 -34.59
N ALA A 32 32.23 -3.59 -35.16
CA ALA A 32 31.19 -3.19 -36.11
C ALA A 32 31.33 -3.92 -37.46
N ALA A 33 30.20 -4.11 -38.11
CA ALA A 33 30.16 -4.31 -39.57
C ALA A 33 29.01 -3.49 -40.19
N ASP A 34 29.40 -2.52 -40.97
CA ASP A 34 28.63 -1.72 -41.92
C ASP A 34 27.98 -2.60 -42.99
N ALA A 35 26.74 -2.27 -43.40
CA ALA A 35 26.24 -2.55 -44.72
C ALA A 35 25.13 -1.53 -45.13
N PRO A 36 25.01 -1.20 -46.41
CA PRO A 36 24.64 0.13 -46.84
C PRO A 36 23.14 0.32 -47.17
N VAL A 37 22.77 1.61 -47.02
CA VAL A 37 21.52 2.22 -47.46
C VAL A 37 21.37 2.11 -48.98
N ARG A 38 20.21 1.64 -49.44
CA ARG A 38 19.77 1.77 -50.83
C ARG A 38 18.51 2.64 -50.88
N THR A 39 18.70 3.84 -51.33
CA THR A 39 17.64 4.77 -51.76
C THR A 39 17.17 4.41 -53.16
N GLU A 40 15.88 4.25 -53.36
CA GLU A 40 15.21 4.37 -54.66
C GLU A 40 14.00 5.30 -54.53
N GLU A 41 14.09 6.45 -55.17
CA GLU A 41 12.96 7.31 -55.51
C GLU A 41 12.24 6.76 -56.74
N PRO A 42 10.93 6.90 -56.87
CA PRO A 42 10.30 6.92 -58.15
C PRO A 42 9.78 8.33 -58.51
N SER A 43 10.18 8.74 -59.69
CA SER A 43 9.84 9.95 -60.42
C SER A 43 8.35 10.15 -60.63
N ALA A 44 7.95 11.42 -60.50
CA ALA A 44 6.63 11.92 -60.88
C ALA A 44 6.48 12.05 -62.38
N GLU A 45 5.40 11.56 -62.95
CA GLU A 45 4.85 12.03 -64.20
C GLU A 45 3.53 12.75 -63.95
N THR A 46 3.53 14.01 -64.32
CA THR A 46 2.37 14.89 -64.30
C THR A 46 1.55 14.73 -65.58
N ASN A 47 0.24 14.51 -65.42
CA ASN A 47 -0.72 14.81 -66.47
C ASN A 47 -1.86 15.68 -65.94
N PRO A 48 -2.19 16.80 -66.59
CA PRO A 48 -3.25 17.69 -66.16
C PRO A 48 -4.61 17.18 -66.66
N MET A 49 -5.55 17.01 -65.74
CA MET A 49 -6.95 16.93 -66.09
C MET A 49 -7.75 18.08 -65.52
N GLU A 50 -8.56 18.60 -66.40
CA GLU A 50 -9.46 19.74 -66.29
C GLU A 50 -10.42 19.67 -65.10
N GLY A 51 -10.81 20.92 -64.71
CA GLY A 51 -11.65 21.20 -63.55
C GLY A 51 -13.02 20.52 -63.56
N THR A 52 -13.38 20.04 -62.43
CA THR A 52 -14.75 19.87 -61.99
C THR A 52 -14.95 20.66 -60.71
N ASP A 53 -15.91 21.57 -60.74
CA ASP A 53 -16.39 22.31 -59.58
C ASP A 53 -16.80 21.32 -58.49
N ILE A 54 -16.01 21.29 -57.40
CA ILE A 54 -16.40 20.66 -56.17
C ILE A 54 -17.31 21.65 -55.42
N PRO A 55 -18.54 21.26 -55.04
CA PRO A 55 -19.36 22.10 -54.18
C PRO A 55 -18.60 22.40 -52.88
N GLU A 56 -18.57 23.66 -52.49
CA GLU A 56 -18.05 24.13 -51.19
C GLU A 56 -18.79 23.34 -50.08
N GLU A 57 -18.08 22.39 -49.46
CA GLU A 57 -18.58 21.63 -48.32
C GLU A 57 -18.81 22.63 -47.21
N VAL A 58 -20.07 22.85 -46.86
CA VAL A 58 -20.48 23.65 -45.72
C VAL A 58 -19.93 22.95 -44.51
N LEU A 59 -18.78 23.42 -43.99
CA LEU A 59 -18.24 23.05 -42.70
C LEU A 59 -19.32 23.36 -41.66
N THR A 60 -20.04 22.32 -41.22
CA THR A 60 -20.81 22.43 -40.00
C THR A 60 -19.81 22.74 -38.88
N PRO A 61 -20.04 23.76 -38.06
CA PRO A 61 -19.16 24.03 -36.92
C PRO A 61 -19.14 22.73 -36.09
N GLU A 62 -17.92 22.31 -35.70
CA GLU A 62 -17.76 21.28 -34.67
C GLU A 62 -18.64 21.70 -33.49
N PRO A 63 -19.34 20.73 -32.85
CA PRO A 63 -20.06 21.05 -31.63
C PRO A 63 -19.09 21.68 -30.64
N GLU A 64 -19.42 22.81 -30.07
CA GLU A 64 -18.68 23.37 -28.94
C GLU A 64 -18.70 22.28 -27.86
N GLU A 65 -17.52 21.79 -27.45
CA GLU A 65 -17.39 20.86 -26.34
C GLU A 65 -17.98 21.55 -25.11
N GLU A 66 -18.91 20.89 -24.43
CA GLU A 66 -19.42 21.35 -23.14
C GLU A 66 -18.23 21.50 -22.18
N PRO A 67 -18.14 22.59 -21.40
CA PRO A 67 -17.04 22.78 -20.47
C PRO A 67 -17.05 21.63 -19.47
N PHE A 68 -15.91 20.94 -19.32
CA PHE A 68 -15.71 19.92 -18.28
C PHE A 68 -15.44 20.64 -16.96
N ASP A 69 -16.22 20.34 -15.92
CA ASP A 69 -15.98 20.84 -14.57
C ASP A 69 -14.87 20.00 -13.92
N GLU A 70 -13.69 20.58 -13.74
CA GLU A 70 -12.56 19.94 -13.06
C GLU A 70 -12.87 19.72 -11.58
N PHE A 71 -12.39 18.61 -11.02
CA PHE A 71 -12.56 18.29 -9.60
C PHE A 71 -11.40 17.44 -9.08
N ASP A 72 -11.26 17.38 -7.76
CA ASP A 72 -10.25 16.57 -7.10
C ASP A 72 -10.90 15.41 -6.33
N ILE A 73 -10.16 14.30 -6.23
CA ILE A 73 -10.50 13.13 -5.40
C ILE A 73 -9.36 12.95 -4.41
N HIS A 74 -9.71 12.71 -3.15
CA HIS A 74 -8.75 12.55 -2.09
C HIS A 74 -8.75 11.13 -1.53
N VAL A 75 -7.55 10.52 -1.49
CA VAL A 75 -7.32 9.22 -0.89
C VAL A 75 -6.40 9.39 0.30
N MET A 76 -6.80 8.90 1.48
CA MET A 76 -5.95 8.87 2.66
C MET A 76 -5.59 7.43 3.05
N MET A 77 -4.42 7.24 3.65
CA MET A 77 -4.04 5.97 4.28
C MET A 77 -3.26 6.22 5.57
N VAL A 78 -3.57 5.45 6.62
CA VAL A 78 -2.77 5.38 7.85
C VAL A 78 -1.96 4.08 7.90
N GLY A 79 -0.87 4.08 8.69
CA GLY A 79 0.05 2.96 8.83
C GLY A 79 -0.48 1.76 9.62
N ASP A 80 0.42 1.05 10.32
CA ASP A 80 0.13 -0.23 10.97
C ASP A 80 -0.78 -0.08 12.19
N ASP A 81 -2.01 -0.62 12.12
CA ASP A 81 -2.88 -0.80 13.28
C ASP A 81 -2.54 -2.11 13.99
N LEU A 82 -1.74 -1.98 15.06
CA LEU A 82 -1.09 -3.09 15.76
C LEU A 82 -1.55 -3.20 17.21
N LEU A 83 -2.67 -3.91 17.44
CA LEU A 83 -3.31 -4.00 18.75
C LEU A 83 -2.56 -4.94 19.71
N HIS A 84 -1.54 -4.42 20.37
CA HIS A 84 -0.89 -5.10 21.49
C HIS A 84 -1.85 -5.27 22.67
N MET A 85 -1.54 -6.21 23.60
CA MET A 85 -2.39 -6.49 24.77
C MET A 85 -2.67 -5.27 25.64
N GLY A 86 -1.83 -4.23 25.62
CA GLY A 86 -2.09 -2.96 26.29
C GLY A 86 -3.36 -2.31 25.76
N LEU A 87 -3.46 -2.18 24.44
CA LEU A 87 -4.63 -1.65 23.72
C LEU A 87 -5.85 -2.55 23.85
N VAL A 88 -5.67 -3.88 23.67
CA VAL A 88 -6.75 -4.86 23.85
C VAL A 88 -7.41 -4.72 25.22
N ASN A 89 -6.62 -4.49 26.28
CA ASN A 89 -7.15 -4.31 27.63
C ASN A 89 -7.72 -2.89 27.87
N GLN A 90 -7.18 -1.87 27.21
CA GLN A 90 -7.66 -0.50 27.33
C GLN A 90 -9.09 -0.35 26.79
N GLY A 91 -9.47 -1.12 25.77
CA GLY A 91 -10.83 -1.15 25.22
C GLY A 91 -11.89 -1.68 26.19
N ILE A 92 -11.53 -2.35 27.31
CA ILE A 92 -12.49 -2.93 28.26
C ILE A 92 -13.25 -1.83 29.00
N GLN A 93 -14.57 -1.85 28.92
CA GLN A 93 -15.47 -0.92 29.59
C GLN A 93 -15.83 -1.40 31.00
N ALA A 94 -16.40 -0.53 31.81
CA ALA A 94 -16.80 -0.84 33.18
C ALA A 94 -17.83 -1.97 33.31
N ASP A 95 -18.65 -2.18 32.27
CA ASP A 95 -19.65 -3.26 32.21
C ASP A 95 -19.11 -4.57 31.60
N GLY A 96 -17.80 -4.58 31.25
CA GLY A 96 -17.11 -5.73 30.66
C GLY A 96 -17.22 -5.80 29.12
N SER A 97 -17.95 -4.92 28.49
CA SER A 97 -17.96 -4.76 27.03
C SER A 97 -16.64 -4.19 26.54
N ARG A 98 -16.44 -4.10 25.21
CA ARG A 98 -15.25 -3.51 24.60
C ARG A 98 -15.65 -2.38 23.67
N ASN A 99 -14.82 -1.32 23.65
CA ASN A 99 -14.97 -0.20 22.73
C ASN A 99 -13.57 0.33 22.36
N TYR A 100 -13.33 0.51 21.07
CA TYR A 100 -12.08 0.99 20.50
C TYR A 100 -12.24 2.29 19.72
N ASP A 101 -13.38 2.95 19.77
CA ASP A 101 -13.65 4.22 19.06
C ASP A 101 -12.63 5.31 19.41
N PHE A 102 -12.06 5.25 20.62
CA PHE A 102 -11.08 6.24 21.08
C PHE A 102 -9.78 6.25 20.26
N LEU A 103 -9.48 5.19 19.53
CA LEU A 103 -8.27 5.07 18.71
C LEU A 103 -8.28 6.05 17.53
N PHE A 104 -9.44 6.34 16.99
CA PHE A 104 -9.60 7.10 15.74
C PHE A 104 -10.05 8.56 15.95
N LYS A 105 -10.40 8.95 17.18
CA LYS A 105 -11.12 10.20 17.51
C LYS A 105 -10.42 11.47 17.02
N ASP A 106 -9.07 11.47 16.97
CA ASP A 106 -8.28 12.66 16.64
C ASP A 106 -7.97 12.78 15.14
N ILE A 107 -8.41 11.79 14.32
CA ILE A 107 -8.24 11.78 12.86
C ILE A 107 -9.57 11.74 12.08
N LEU A 108 -10.72 11.74 12.76
CA LEU A 108 -12.04 11.60 12.10
C LEU A 108 -12.28 12.69 11.06
N ASP A 109 -11.84 13.93 11.30
CA ASP A 109 -12.00 15.03 10.34
C ASP A 109 -11.27 14.76 9.01
N PHE A 110 -10.15 14.02 9.04
CA PHE A 110 -9.40 13.63 7.84
C PHE A 110 -10.06 12.43 7.14
N VAL A 111 -10.58 11.48 7.91
CA VAL A 111 -11.34 10.35 7.36
C VAL A 111 -12.59 10.86 6.64
N ASP A 112 -13.30 11.83 7.25
CA ASP A 112 -14.51 12.44 6.68
C ASP A 112 -14.19 13.32 5.44
N ALA A 113 -12.97 13.89 5.37
CA ALA A 113 -12.54 14.73 4.26
C ALA A 113 -12.05 13.92 3.04
N ALA A 114 -11.69 12.66 3.23
CA ALA A 114 -11.23 11.78 2.17
C ALA A 114 -12.42 11.12 1.44
N ASP A 115 -12.31 10.99 0.11
CA ASP A 115 -13.26 10.19 -0.69
C ASP A 115 -13.03 8.68 -0.50
N ILE A 116 -11.77 8.30 -0.18
CA ILE A 116 -11.38 6.92 0.14
C ILE A 116 -10.41 6.93 1.32
N ALA A 117 -10.83 6.35 2.45
CA ALA A 117 -9.99 6.18 3.63
C ALA A 117 -9.53 4.72 3.77
N ILE A 118 -8.20 4.52 3.88
CA ILE A 118 -7.53 3.22 3.92
C ILE A 118 -6.84 3.03 5.26
N ILE A 119 -6.95 1.82 5.84
CA ILE A 119 -6.21 1.42 7.05
C ILE A 119 -5.47 0.10 6.83
N ASN A 120 -4.22 0.02 7.29
CA ASN A 120 -3.47 -1.23 7.33
C ASN A 120 -3.71 -1.95 8.66
N GLN A 121 -4.63 -2.92 8.68
CA GLN A 121 -4.95 -3.72 9.86
C GLN A 121 -3.92 -4.84 10.02
N GLU A 122 -2.82 -4.57 10.73
CA GLU A 122 -1.72 -5.51 10.82
C GLU A 122 -2.02 -6.67 11.79
N SER A 123 -2.58 -6.37 12.96
CA SER A 123 -2.95 -7.42 13.91
C SER A 123 -4.27 -8.09 13.52
N PRO A 124 -4.29 -9.40 13.23
CA PRO A 124 -5.48 -10.08 12.73
C PRO A 124 -6.61 -10.13 13.75
N ILE A 125 -7.84 -10.14 13.25
CA ILE A 125 -9.08 -10.31 14.00
C ILE A 125 -9.58 -11.74 13.77
N GLY A 126 -8.95 -12.70 14.46
CA GLY A 126 -9.16 -14.14 14.22
C GLY A 126 -10.39 -14.74 14.89
N GLY A 127 -11.15 -13.93 15.65
CA GLY A 127 -12.36 -14.33 16.37
C GLY A 127 -12.19 -14.34 17.91
N ASN A 128 -13.21 -13.84 18.63
CA ASN A 128 -13.17 -13.68 20.09
C ASN A 128 -13.14 -15.02 20.84
N ASP A 129 -13.67 -16.08 20.27
CA ASP A 129 -13.67 -17.45 20.82
C ASP A 129 -12.27 -18.12 20.88
N ARG A 130 -11.29 -17.58 20.13
CA ARG A 130 -9.89 -18.03 20.16
C ARG A 130 -9.11 -17.43 21.33
N GLY A 131 -9.70 -16.46 22.04
CA GLY A 131 -9.02 -15.64 23.04
C GLY A 131 -8.16 -14.55 22.40
N PHE A 132 -7.78 -13.54 23.18
CA PHE A 132 -6.98 -12.41 22.70
C PHE A 132 -5.51 -12.63 23.00
N SER A 133 -4.64 -12.20 22.07
CA SER A 133 -3.19 -12.27 22.23
C SER A 133 -2.52 -11.10 21.52
N GLY A 134 -1.37 -10.69 22.06
CA GLY A 134 -0.45 -9.73 21.43
C GLY A 134 0.77 -10.45 20.86
N TYR A 135 1.86 -9.68 20.67
CA TYR A 135 3.13 -10.22 20.17
C TYR A 135 3.56 -11.49 20.92
N PRO A 136 4.07 -12.54 20.23
CA PRO A 136 4.42 -12.56 18.79
C PRO A 136 3.31 -13.09 17.87
N ALA A 137 2.17 -13.51 18.39
CA ALA A 137 1.05 -14.04 17.60
C ALA A 137 -0.24 -13.36 18.02
N PHE A 138 -0.65 -12.38 17.24
CA PHE A 138 -1.77 -11.51 17.55
C PHE A 138 -3.14 -12.17 17.32
N ASN A 139 -4.09 -11.80 18.15
CA ASN A 139 -5.52 -11.97 17.92
C ASN A 139 -6.29 -10.82 18.56
N SER A 140 -6.75 -9.90 17.75
CA SER A 140 -7.46 -8.69 18.17
C SER A 140 -8.96 -8.93 18.34
N PRO A 141 -9.64 -8.17 19.22
CA PRO A 141 -11.08 -8.23 19.41
C PRO A 141 -11.85 -7.79 18.15
N THR A 142 -12.98 -8.42 17.90
CA THR A 142 -13.86 -8.05 16.78
C THR A 142 -14.40 -6.62 16.89
N GLU A 143 -14.48 -6.09 18.09
CA GLU A 143 -14.92 -4.71 18.37
C GLU A 143 -13.90 -3.67 17.84
N ALA A 144 -12.65 -4.08 17.55
CA ALA A 144 -11.70 -3.21 16.85
C ALA A 144 -12.11 -3.03 15.37
N ALA A 145 -12.53 -4.11 14.68
CA ALA A 145 -13.11 -3.98 13.33
C ALA A 145 -14.39 -3.14 13.32
N ASP A 146 -15.21 -3.25 14.38
CA ASP A 146 -16.42 -2.44 14.52
C ASP A 146 -16.07 -0.94 14.64
N ALA A 147 -14.97 -0.62 15.34
CA ALA A 147 -14.48 0.76 15.48
C ALA A 147 -13.91 1.31 14.16
N ILE A 148 -13.18 0.50 13.39
CA ILE A 148 -12.72 0.86 12.04
C ILE A 148 -13.89 1.22 11.14
N ALA A 149 -14.94 0.37 11.12
CA ALA A 149 -16.12 0.60 10.31
C ALA A 149 -16.88 1.87 10.75
N LYS A 150 -16.93 2.13 12.05
CA LYS A 150 -17.58 3.31 12.63
C LYS A 150 -16.79 4.59 12.38
N ALA A 151 -15.47 4.51 12.33
CA ALA A 151 -14.61 5.64 12.02
C ALA A 151 -14.75 6.12 10.57
N GLY A 152 -15.31 5.30 9.67
CA GLY A 152 -15.58 5.69 8.29
C GLY A 152 -14.57 5.16 7.27
N PHE A 153 -13.66 4.27 7.65
CA PHE A 153 -12.73 3.68 6.70
C PHE A 153 -13.46 2.86 5.61
N ASP A 154 -13.02 3.04 4.38
CA ASP A 154 -13.56 2.39 3.17
C ASP A 154 -12.84 1.12 2.80
N VAL A 155 -11.54 1.06 3.05
CA VAL A 155 -10.67 -0.05 2.65
C VAL A 155 -9.82 -0.51 3.82
N VAL A 156 -9.85 -1.82 4.07
CA VAL A 156 -9.01 -2.49 5.09
C VAL A 156 -8.01 -3.38 4.39
N LEU A 157 -6.73 -3.04 4.55
CA LEU A 157 -5.61 -3.85 4.07
C LEU A 157 -5.36 -4.98 5.07
N THR A 158 -5.21 -6.19 4.57
CA THR A 158 -5.12 -7.40 5.41
C THR A 158 -3.94 -8.30 5.06
N ALA A 159 -3.17 -8.00 4.00
CA ALA A 159 -1.95 -8.73 3.68
C ALA A 159 -0.78 -8.16 4.46
N THR A 160 -0.53 -8.71 5.65
CA THR A 160 0.57 -8.36 6.55
C THR A 160 1.33 -9.62 6.97
N ASN A 161 2.49 -9.47 7.62
CA ASN A 161 3.25 -10.59 8.17
C ASN A 161 2.51 -11.30 9.33
N HIS A 162 1.54 -10.64 9.99
CA HIS A 162 0.74 -11.18 11.09
C HIS A 162 -0.59 -11.81 10.66
N THR A 163 -1.00 -11.70 9.41
CA THR A 163 -2.29 -12.19 8.92
C THR A 163 -2.53 -13.67 9.23
N TYR A 164 -1.47 -14.48 9.26
CA TYR A 164 -1.54 -15.93 9.48
C TYR A 164 -1.33 -16.35 10.95
N ASP A 165 -1.20 -15.45 11.91
CA ASP A 165 -0.96 -15.71 13.32
C ASP A 165 -1.99 -16.67 13.94
N GLN A 166 -3.22 -16.62 13.48
CA GLN A 166 -4.33 -17.49 13.91
C GLN A 166 -4.59 -18.64 12.92
N GLY A 167 -3.62 -18.91 12.02
CA GLY A 167 -3.71 -19.92 10.97
C GLY A 167 -4.80 -19.59 9.94
N LEU A 168 -5.01 -20.50 8.98
CA LEU A 168 -5.97 -20.30 7.88
C LEU A 168 -7.40 -20.02 8.38
N GLY A 169 -7.81 -20.65 9.47
CA GLY A 169 -9.15 -20.41 10.04
C GLY A 169 -9.31 -19.00 10.62
N GLY A 170 -8.25 -18.44 11.22
CA GLY A 170 -8.23 -17.06 11.69
C GLY A 170 -8.22 -16.05 10.53
N LEU A 171 -7.38 -16.31 9.53
CA LEU A 171 -7.33 -15.48 8.30
C LEU A 171 -8.70 -15.38 7.63
N LYS A 172 -9.38 -16.52 7.43
CA LYS A 172 -10.73 -16.54 6.84
C LYS A 172 -11.75 -15.79 7.69
N TYR A 173 -11.70 -15.99 9.02
CA TYR A 173 -12.57 -15.28 9.94
C TYR A 173 -12.35 -13.76 9.87
N PHE A 174 -11.09 -13.32 9.85
CA PHE A 174 -10.71 -11.92 9.72
C PHE A 174 -11.31 -11.30 8.44
N HIS A 175 -11.11 -11.93 7.30
CA HIS A 175 -11.68 -11.50 6.04
C HIS A 175 -13.21 -11.43 6.09
N ASP A 176 -13.86 -12.52 6.54
CA ASP A 176 -15.33 -12.65 6.53
C ASP A 176 -16.01 -11.72 7.54
N TYR A 177 -15.31 -11.33 8.61
CA TYR A 177 -15.90 -10.47 9.63
C TYR A 177 -16.39 -9.14 9.06
N PHE A 178 -15.66 -8.58 8.09
CA PHE A 178 -16.03 -7.33 7.45
C PHE A 178 -17.23 -7.44 6.49
N TYR A 179 -17.72 -8.64 6.17
CA TYR A 179 -18.92 -8.78 5.33
C TYR A 179 -20.17 -8.16 5.95
N LYS A 180 -20.18 -7.97 7.26
CA LYS A 180 -21.28 -7.24 7.92
C LYS A 180 -21.27 -5.74 7.62
N TYR A 181 -20.19 -5.22 7.04
CA TYR A 181 -20.01 -3.82 6.66
C TYR A 181 -19.87 -3.72 5.12
N PRO A 182 -21.02 -3.68 4.38
CA PRO A 182 -20.96 -3.75 2.90
C PRO A 182 -20.27 -2.56 2.25
N GLN A 183 -20.12 -1.43 2.96
CA GLN A 183 -19.36 -0.26 2.49
C GLN A 183 -17.86 -0.46 2.52
N ILE A 184 -17.34 -1.42 3.32
CA ILE A 184 -15.90 -1.68 3.46
C ILE A 184 -15.46 -2.70 2.42
N SER A 185 -14.38 -2.40 1.72
CA SER A 185 -13.64 -3.32 0.88
C SER A 185 -12.48 -3.93 1.69
N VAL A 186 -12.29 -5.25 1.61
CA VAL A 186 -11.14 -5.95 2.20
C VAL A 186 -10.23 -6.37 1.08
N VAL A 187 -8.94 -6.08 1.18
CA VAL A 187 -7.95 -6.42 0.17
C VAL A 187 -6.70 -7.03 0.80
N GLY A 188 -6.08 -7.97 0.10
CA GLY A 188 -4.88 -8.68 0.57
C GLY A 188 -5.13 -10.12 0.98
N THR A 189 -6.33 -10.45 1.48
CA THR A 189 -6.72 -11.83 1.84
C THR A 189 -8.00 -12.27 1.13
N HIS A 190 -8.24 -13.58 1.12
CA HIS A 190 -9.44 -14.22 0.58
C HIS A 190 -9.90 -15.32 1.53
N SER A 191 -11.20 -15.41 1.79
CA SER A 191 -11.76 -16.43 2.68
C SER A 191 -12.14 -17.71 1.94
N ASN A 192 -12.51 -17.59 0.68
CA ASN A 192 -12.95 -18.70 -0.15
C ASN A 192 -12.40 -18.56 -1.58
N LEU A 193 -11.75 -19.62 -2.06
CA LEU A 193 -11.19 -19.66 -3.42
C LEU A 193 -12.24 -19.99 -4.50
N ASN A 194 -13.43 -20.43 -4.09
CA ASN A 194 -14.48 -20.92 -4.99
C ASN A 194 -15.72 -20.01 -5.03
N GLU A 195 -15.76 -18.96 -4.24
CA GLU A 195 -16.90 -18.05 -4.17
C GLU A 195 -16.44 -16.61 -4.36
N ASP A 196 -17.37 -15.77 -4.81
CA ASP A 196 -17.19 -14.34 -4.90
C ASP A 196 -16.73 -13.77 -3.55
N SER A 197 -15.51 -13.29 -3.51
CA SER A 197 -15.08 -12.40 -2.45
C SER A 197 -15.39 -10.96 -2.85
N ARG A 198 -15.46 -10.03 -1.89
CA ARG A 198 -15.62 -8.59 -2.19
C ARG A 198 -14.48 -8.04 -3.04
N THR A 199 -13.37 -8.74 -3.05
CA THR A 199 -12.14 -8.30 -3.71
C THR A 199 -12.01 -8.78 -5.13
N SER A 200 -12.65 -9.89 -5.44
CA SER A 200 -12.65 -10.46 -6.78
C SER A 200 -13.78 -11.46 -6.83
N HIS A 201 -14.68 -11.36 -7.77
CA HIS A 201 -15.69 -12.39 -8.03
C HIS A 201 -15.03 -13.67 -8.57
N ARG A 202 -14.05 -14.21 -7.80
CA ARG A 202 -13.39 -15.47 -8.14
C ARG A 202 -14.34 -16.62 -7.88
N GLY A 203 -14.22 -17.67 -8.59
CA GLY A 203 -14.91 -18.90 -8.29
C GLY A 203 -15.86 -19.37 -9.34
N SER A 204 -17.12 -19.59 -8.98
CA SER A 204 -18.12 -20.18 -9.88
C SER A 204 -18.22 -19.45 -11.22
N TYR A 205 -18.10 -18.12 -11.21
CA TYR A 205 -18.11 -17.32 -12.43
C TYR A 205 -17.01 -17.73 -13.43
N TRP A 206 -15.78 -17.93 -12.97
CA TRP A 206 -14.65 -18.34 -13.82
C TRP A 206 -14.79 -19.77 -14.30
N LEU A 207 -15.20 -20.66 -13.40
CA LEU A 207 -15.46 -22.06 -13.76
C LEU A 207 -16.59 -22.15 -14.76
N ASP A 208 -17.68 -21.42 -14.55
CA ASP A 208 -18.86 -21.43 -15.40
C ASP A 208 -18.62 -20.75 -16.77
N LYS A 209 -17.88 -19.61 -16.76
CA LYS A 209 -17.66 -18.84 -17.99
C LYS A 209 -16.47 -19.34 -18.82
N TYR A 210 -15.38 -19.76 -18.18
CA TYR A 210 -14.12 -20.10 -18.85
C TYR A 210 -13.63 -21.52 -18.58
N GLY A 211 -14.27 -22.28 -17.70
CA GLY A 211 -13.85 -23.62 -17.33
C GLY A 211 -12.55 -23.68 -16.54
N VAL A 212 -12.12 -22.55 -15.97
CA VAL A 212 -10.85 -22.41 -15.25
C VAL A 212 -11.09 -22.41 -13.75
N SER A 213 -10.36 -23.26 -13.03
CA SER A 213 -10.40 -23.26 -11.56
C SER A 213 -9.80 -21.96 -11.02
N PRO A 214 -10.41 -21.34 -9.98
CA PRO A 214 -9.83 -20.16 -9.32
C PRO A 214 -8.45 -20.39 -8.72
N ASN A 215 -8.07 -21.65 -8.49
CA ASN A 215 -6.74 -22.03 -8.03
C ASN A 215 -5.69 -22.04 -9.14
N ASP A 216 -6.13 -22.13 -10.38
CA ASP A 216 -5.29 -22.02 -11.55
C ASP A 216 -5.46 -20.59 -12.05
N ARG A 217 -4.68 -19.63 -11.55
CA ARG A 217 -4.69 -18.27 -12.10
C ARG A 217 -4.42 -18.35 -13.60
N PRO A 218 -5.39 -18.01 -14.46
CA PRO A 218 -5.12 -17.96 -15.88
C PRO A 218 -4.09 -16.86 -16.13
N ARG A 219 -3.06 -17.17 -16.88
CA ARG A 219 -2.21 -16.12 -17.41
C ARG A 219 -3.02 -15.33 -18.43
N PHE A 220 -2.92 -14.01 -18.36
CA PHE A 220 -3.60 -13.09 -19.26
C PHE A 220 -3.44 -13.45 -20.72
N ASP A 221 -2.22 -13.82 -21.11
CA ASP A 221 -1.84 -14.15 -22.49
C ASP A 221 -2.58 -15.40 -23.03
N ASP A 222 -3.11 -16.24 -22.15
CA ASP A 222 -3.74 -17.52 -22.52
C ASP A 222 -5.27 -17.43 -22.65
N LEU A 223 -5.89 -16.35 -22.12
CA LEU A 223 -7.34 -16.16 -22.13
C LEU A 223 -7.67 -14.82 -22.78
N GLN A 224 -8.45 -14.85 -23.85
CA GLN A 224 -9.05 -13.64 -24.42
C GLN A 224 -10.21 -13.20 -23.53
N LEU A 225 -9.88 -12.42 -22.49
CA LEU A 225 -10.83 -11.91 -21.52
C LEU A 225 -11.26 -10.51 -21.93
N GLU A 226 -12.55 -10.20 -21.75
CA GLU A 226 -12.99 -8.82 -21.80
C GLU A 226 -12.50 -8.07 -20.55
N PRO A 227 -12.14 -6.77 -20.63
CA PRO A 227 -11.59 -6.01 -19.49
C PRO A 227 -12.44 -6.09 -18.22
N GLU A 228 -13.76 -6.06 -18.35
CA GLU A 228 -14.71 -6.20 -17.24
C GLU A 228 -14.69 -7.59 -16.56
N ASP A 229 -14.29 -8.63 -17.28
CA ASP A 229 -14.14 -9.99 -16.74
C ASP A 229 -12.81 -10.17 -16.01
N MET A 230 -11.80 -9.39 -16.38
CA MET A 230 -10.46 -9.45 -15.80
C MET A 230 -10.46 -9.02 -14.34
N VAL A 231 -11.29 -8.04 -13.97
CA VAL A 231 -11.45 -7.55 -12.57
C VAL A 231 -11.82 -8.67 -11.62
N ASN A 232 -12.60 -9.65 -12.09
CA ASN A 232 -13.09 -10.75 -11.27
C ASN A 232 -12.02 -11.80 -10.92
N THR A 233 -10.81 -11.69 -11.48
CA THR A 233 -9.70 -12.62 -11.17
C THR A 233 -8.56 -11.98 -10.42
N SER A 234 -8.56 -10.66 -10.30
CA SER A 234 -7.46 -9.92 -9.74
C SER A 234 -7.41 -9.99 -8.21
N ALA A 235 -6.25 -9.68 -7.66
CA ALA A 235 -6.03 -9.55 -6.21
C ALA A 235 -6.25 -8.11 -5.71
N PHE A 236 -7.03 -7.29 -6.41
CA PHE A 236 -7.31 -5.90 -6.06
C PHE A 236 -8.79 -5.60 -5.95
N VAL A 237 -9.11 -4.49 -5.29
CA VAL A 237 -10.46 -3.90 -5.25
C VAL A 237 -10.49 -2.66 -6.11
N ILE A 238 -11.66 -2.35 -6.66
CA ILE A 238 -11.92 -1.10 -7.37
C ILE A 238 -12.89 -0.27 -6.54
N ARG A 239 -12.49 0.99 -6.27
CA ARG A 239 -13.36 2.03 -5.73
C ARG A 239 -13.66 3.01 -6.87
N GLU A 240 -14.92 3.38 -7.01
CA GLU A 240 -15.34 4.35 -8.02
C GLU A 240 -15.85 5.61 -7.33
N VAL A 241 -15.22 6.75 -7.65
CA VAL A 241 -15.58 8.08 -7.13
C VAL A 241 -15.86 8.99 -8.32
N ASN A 242 -17.07 9.50 -8.43
CA ASN A 242 -17.48 10.40 -9.51
C ASN A 242 -17.15 9.88 -10.93
N GLY A 243 -17.21 8.56 -11.14
CA GLY A 243 -16.90 7.91 -12.41
C GLY A 243 -15.43 7.58 -12.63
N VAL A 244 -14.53 7.98 -11.73
CA VAL A 244 -13.10 7.61 -11.76
C VAL A 244 -12.89 6.30 -11.00
N LYS A 245 -12.25 5.34 -11.63
CA LYS A 245 -11.95 4.02 -11.06
C LYS A 245 -10.55 3.99 -10.48
N ILE A 246 -10.45 3.68 -9.20
CA ILE A 246 -9.21 3.61 -8.45
C ILE A 246 -9.00 2.16 -7.99
N ALA A 247 -7.95 1.51 -8.50
CA ALA A 247 -7.55 0.18 -8.07
C ALA A 247 -6.69 0.27 -6.81
N ILE A 248 -6.96 -0.58 -5.81
CA ILE A 248 -6.18 -0.68 -4.58
C ILE A 248 -5.73 -2.14 -4.43
N LEU A 249 -4.40 -2.32 -4.39
CA LEU A 249 -3.72 -3.61 -4.29
C LEU A 249 -2.98 -3.71 -2.96
N ASN A 250 -2.98 -4.89 -2.32
CA ASN A 250 -2.25 -5.10 -1.07
C ASN A 250 -1.56 -6.47 -1.07
N TYR A 251 -0.27 -6.48 -0.73
CA TYR A 251 0.58 -7.67 -0.70
C TYR A 251 1.50 -7.67 0.50
N THR A 252 1.85 -8.85 1.03
CA THR A 252 2.86 -8.99 2.09
C THR A 252 4.10 -9.73 1.62
N TYR A 253 5.27 -9.30 2.11
CA TYR A 253 6.55 -9.95 1.83
C TYR A 253 6.62 -11.37 2.39
N SER A 254 5.94 -11.63 3.54
CA SER A 254 5.96 -12.90 4.25
C SER A 254 4.77 -12.99 5.23
N HIS A 255 4.65 -14.12 5.91
CA HIS A 255 3.79 -14.35 7.07
C HIS A 255 4.64 -14.74 8.31
N ASN A 256 5.75 -14.03 8.53
CA ASN A 256 6.75 -14.27 9.60
C ASN A 256 7.58 -15.56 9.45
N TRP A 257 7.63 -16.16 8.26
CA TRP A 257 8.43 -17.34 7.98
C TRP A 257 9.26 -17.16 6.72
N THR A 258 10.35 -17.93 6.62
CA THR A 258 11.21 -17.96 5.43
C THR A 258 10.71 -18.91 4.34
N THR A 259 9.67 -19.68 4.64
CA THR A 259 9.02 -20.59 3.70
C THR A 259 7.54 -20.31 3.66
N TRP A 260 6.94 -20.28 2.45
CA TRP A 260 5.50 -20.06 2.31
C TRP A 260 4.70 -21.25 2.79
N ALA A 261 3.71 -21.03 3.66
CA ALA A 261 2.93 -22.10 4.28
C ALA A 261 2.11 -22.89 3.27
N ASN A 262 2.05 -24.23 3.43
CA ASN A 262 1.21 -25.08 2.59
C ASN A 262 -0.27 -24.73 2.75
N GLY A 263 -0.97 -24.58 1.63
CA GLY A 263 -2.40 -24.26 1.59
C GLY A 263 -2.72 -22.80 1.88
N LEU A 264 -1.72 -21.90 1.88
CA LEU A 264 -1.92 -20.45 1.99
C LEU A 264 -2.05 -19.79 0.62
N ASP A 265 -1.66 -20.50 -0.44
CA ASP A 265 -1.73 -19.99 -1.80
C ASP A 265 -3.18 -19.61 -2.17
N GLY A 266 -3.35 -18.43 -2.75
CA GLY A 266 -4.64 -17.86 -3.10
C GLY A 266 -5.44 -17.26 -1.94
N TYR A 267 -5.07 -17.52 -0.67
CA TYR A 267 -5.74 -16.92 0.50
C TYR A 267 -5.06 -15.65 1.00
N LEU A 268 -3.76 -15.49 0.75
CA LEU A 268 -2.97 -14.32 1.13
C LEU A 268 -2.17 -13.84 -0.07
N ASN A 269 -2.29 -12.56 -0.41
CA ASN A 269 -1.55 -11.95 -1.50
C ASN A 269 -0.07 -11.82 -1.14
N ARG A 270 0.77 -12.37 -2.01
CA ARG A 270 2.21 -12.50 -1.78
C ARG A 270 3.00 -11.50 -2.63
N LEU A 271 3.86 -10.72 -1.98
CA LEU A 271 4.76 -9.76 -2.62
C LEU A 271 6.00 -10.43 -3.22
N CYS A 272 6.65 -11.30 -2.44
CA CYS A 272 7.90 -11.95 -2.83
C CYS A 272 7.67 -13.28 -3.53
N TYR A 273 8.56 -13.62 -4.45
CA TYR A 273 8.57 -14.94 -5.08
C TYR A 273 8.94 -16.03 -4.06
N TYR A 274 8.52 -17.25 -4.26
CA TYR A 274 9.04 -18.42 -3.56
C TYR A 274 9.32 -19.55 -4.55
N ASP A 275 10.32 -20.37 -4.24
CA ASP A 275 10.61 -21.58 -5.01
C ASP A 275 9.49 -22.62 -4.83
N PRO A 276 8.78 -23.02 -5.90
CA PRO A 276 7.66 -23.98 -5.77
C PRO A 276 8.07 -25.36 -5.22
N ALA A 277 9.34 -25.76 -5.36
CA ALA A 277 9.82 -27.06 -4.91
C ALA A 277 10.16 -27.09 -3.42
N THR A 278 10.79 -26.01 -2.91
CA THR A 278 11.22 -25.89 -1.51
C THR A 278 10.27 -25.04 -0.67
N ARG A 279 9.49 -24.17 -1.31
CA ARG A 279 8.64 -23.12 -0.73
C ARG A 279 9.44 -22.03 0.02
N GLU A 280 10.76 -21.99 -0.15
CA GLU A 280 11.60 -20.92 0.37
C GLU A 280 11.27 -19.59 -0.34
N ILE A 281 11.09 -18.53 0.46
CA ILE A 281 10.78 -17.18 -0.05
C ILE A 281 12.09 -16.53 -0.49
N ASP A 282 12.10 -16.02 -1.71
CA ASP A 282 13.15 -15.16 -2.24
C ASP A 282 12.75 -13.71 -2.04
N PHE A 283 13.31 -13.09 -1.00
CA PHE A 283 12.98 -11.71 -0.61
C PHE A 283 13.54 -10.65 -1.59
N ASP A 284 14.45 -11.03 -2.47
CA ASP A 284 15.05 -10.12 -3.44
C ASP A 284 14.35 -10.20 -4.83
N THR A 285 13.36 -11.08 -4.98
CA THR A 285 12.61 -11.25 -6.23
C THR A 285 11.12 -10.98 -6.02
N ILE A 286 10.58 -10.00 -6.74
CA ILE A 286 9.14 -9.73 -6.73
C ILE A 286 8.37 -10.91 -7.33
N ASN A 287 7.22 -11.23 -6.76
CA ASN A 287 6.33 -12.22 -7.35
C ASN A 287 5.76 -11.70 -8.68
N PRO A 288 5.97 -12.40 -9.81
CA PRO A 288 5.48 -11.94 -11.12
C PRO A 288 3.98 -11.66 -11.15
N GLU A 289 3.17 -12.36 -10.34
CA GLU A 289 1.74 -12.14 -10.25
C GLU A 289 1.38 -10.72 -9.78
N VAL A 290 2.25 -10.08 -8.96
CA VAL A 290 2.05 -8.68 -8.54
C VAL A 290 2.10 -7.74 -9.74
N LEU A 291 3.10 -7.93 -10.60
CA LEU A 291 3.26 -7.09 -11.79
C LEU A 291 2.14 -7.32 -12.80
N ASP A 292 1.65 -8.55 -12.92
CA ASP A 292 0.53 -8.87 -13.80
C ASP A 292 -0.79 -8.29 -13.26
N ASP A 293 -1.03 -8.34 -11.94
CA ASP A 293 -2.19 -7.71 -11.31
C ASP A 293 -2.17 -6.17 -11.48
N ILE A 294 -0.98 -5.53 -11.39
CA ILE A 294 -0.84 -4.08 -11.60
C ILE A 294 -1.13 -3.69 -13.07
N LYS A 295 -0.59 -4.43 -14.04
CA LYS A 295 -0.89 -4.21 -15.47
C LYS A 295 -2.38 -4.32 -15.74
N LEU A 296 -3.02 -5.35 -15.17
CA LEU A 296 -4.46 -5.53 -15.27
C LEU A 296 -5.23 -4.34 -14.68
N ALA A 297 -4.84 -3.93 -13.47
CA ALA A 297 -5.46 -2.78 -12.82
C ALA A 297 -5.35 -1.52 -13.71
N ARG A 298 -4.18 -1.30 -14.34
CA ARG A 298 -3.96 -0.18 -15.27
C ARG A 298 -4.83 -0.23 -16.52
N GLU A 299 -5.17 -1.42 -17.02
CA GLU A 299 -6.04 -1.57 -18.20
C GLU A 299 -7.52 -1.23 -17.90
N VAL A 300 -7.97 -1.39 -16.65
CA VAL A 300 -9.39 -1.27 -16.28
C VAL A 300 -9.69 -0.12 -15.32
N CYS A 301 -8.67 0.58 -14.82
CA CYS A 301 -8.80 1.68 -13.86
C CYS A 301 -8.01 2.90 -14.31
N ASP A 302 -8.45 4.05 -13.83
CA ASP A 302 -7.85 5.36 -14.11
C ASP A 302 -6.60 5.60 -13.23
N ILE A 303 -6.63 5.13 -11.97
CA ILE A 303 -5.55 5.26 -10.99
C ILE A 303 -5.28 3.89 -10.36
N VAL A 304 -4.00 3.59 -10.12
CA VAL A 304 -3.53 2.35 -9.51
C VAL A 304 -2.69 2.64 -8.26
N ILE A 305 -3.19 2.23 -7.10
CA ILE A 305 -2.52 2.37 -5.80
C ILE A 305 -2.10 0.98 -5.31
N VAL A 306 -0.81 0.80 -5.02
CA VAL A 306 -0.26 -0.44 -4.49
C VAL A 306 0.17 -0.22 -3.04
N CYS A 307 -0.32 -1.08 -2.13
CA CYS A 307 -0.04 -1.00 -0.71
C CYS A 307 0.76 -2.23 -0.26
N PRO A 308 2.10 -2.24 -0.40
CA PRO A 308 2.94 -3.34 0.03
C PRO A 308 3.23 -3.29 1.53
N HIS A 309 3.18 -4.44 2.19
CA HIS A 309 3.67 -4.66 3.53
C HIS A 309 5.07 -5.29 3.43
N TRP A 310 6.14 -4.50 3.61
CA TRP A 310 7.49 -4.80 3.17
C TRP A 310 8.59 -4.11 3.98
N GLY A 311 9.86 -4.38 3.68
CA GLY A 311 11.00 -3.70 4.28
C GLY A 311 11.59 -4.42 5.49
N TYR A 312 12.36 -3.71 6.27
CA TYR A 312 12.97 -4.19 7.52
C TYR A 312 12.47 -3.36 8.69
N GLU A 313 12.02 -4.03 9.76
CA GLU A 313 11.60 -3.37 10.98
C GLU A 313 12.68 -2.41 11.52
N TYR A 314 12.25 -1.21 11.90
CA TYR A 314 13.04 -0.17 12.58
C TYR A 314 14.21 0.38 11.77
N SER A 315 14.15 0.37 10.44
CA SER A 315 15.09 1.03 9.55
C SER A 315 14.48 2.30 8.96
N PHE A 316 15.12 3.47 9.14
CA PHE A 316 14.68 4.73 8.51
C PHE A 316 15.00 4.80 7.02
N GLU A 317 15.84 3.89 6.53
CA GLU A 317 16.25 3.85 5.14
C GLU A 317 15.58 2.67 4.44
N PRO A 318 14.86 2.91 3.34
CA PRO A 318 14.31 1.85 2.52
C PRO A 318 15.40 0.91 2.03
N CYS A 319 15.20 -0.39 2.18
CA CYS A 319 16.16 -1.40 1.77
C CYS A 319 16.22 -1.55 0.25
N ALA A 320 17.23 -2.27 -0.24
CA ALA A 320 17.48 -2.40 -1.68
C ALA A 320 16.29 -2.99 -2.44
N TYR A 321 15.65 -4.02 -1.89
CA TYR A 321 14.52 -4.66 -2.55
C TYR A 321 13.26 -3.77 -2.57
N GLN A 322 13.02 -2.93 -1.54
CA GLN A 322 11.93 -1.96 -1.58
C GLN A 322 12.09 -0.99 -2.75
N LYS A 323 13.30 -0.44 -2.92
CA LYS A 323 13.63 0.49 -4.03
C LYS A 323 13.51 -0.17 -5.40
N ASP A 324 13.92 -1.42 -5.51
CA ASP A 324 13.83 -2.18 -6.76
C ASP A 324 12.38 -2.55 -7.09
N PHE A 325 11.63 -3.06 -6.11
CA PHE A 325 10.23 -3.42 -6.29
C PHE A 325 9.35 -2.19 -6.59
N ALA A 326 9.62 -1.04 -5.95
CA ALA A 326 8.92 0.21 -6.27
C ALA A 326 9.07 0.58 -7.75
N ARG A 327 10.29 0.52 -8.29
CA ARG A 327 10.52 0.77 -9.72
C ARG A 327 9.81 -0.22 -10.63
N GLN A 328 9.83 -1.51 -10.28
CA GLN A 328 9.14 -2.54 -11.06
C GLN A 328 7.62 -2.36 -11.04
N MET A 329 7.02 -1.99 -9.90
CA MET A 329 5.58 -1.72 -9.77
C MET A 329 5.18 -0.48 -10.58
N ILE A 330 5.98 0.60 -10.55
CA ILE A 330 5.75 1.80 -11.35
C ILE A 330 5.86 1.48 -12.84
N ASP A 331 6.85 0.70 -13.24
CA ASP A 331 6.98 0.26 -14.62
C ASP A 331 5.83 -0.65 -15.08
N ALA A 332 5.19 -1.36 -14.17
CA ALA A 332 4.00 -2.15 -14.44
C ALA A 332 2.70 -1.31 -14.51
N GLY A 333 2.73 -0.05 -14.04
CA GLY A 333 1.60 0.88 -14.14
C GLY A 333 1.03 1.39 -12.81
N ALA A 334 1.75 1.23 -11.68
CA ALA A 334 1.37 1.85 -10.43
C ALA A 334 1.60 3.37 -10.47
N ASP A 335 0.59 4.16 -10.09
CA ASP A 335 0.69 5.62 -9.94
C ASP A 335 1.17 6.00 -8.54
N VAL A 336 0.75 5.23 -7.53
CA VAL A 336 1.08 5.47 -6.12
C VAL A 336 1.43 4.16 -5.42
N ILE A 337 2.47 4.20 -4.58
CA ILE A 337 2.86 3.11 -3.70
C ILE A 337 2.81 3.63 -2.25
N ILE A 338 2.09 2.93 -1.36
CA ILE A 338 1.99 3.31 0.06
C ILE A 338 2.36 2.10 0.92
N GLY A 339 3.59 2.09 1.42
CA GLY A 339 4.17 0.98 2.17
C GLY A 339 3.87 1.02 3.66
N ALA A 340 3.97 -0.16 4.29
CA ALA A 340 3.82 -0.42 5.72
C ALA A 340 4.77 -1.56 6.14
N HIS A 341 4.84 -1.92 7.43
CA HIS A 341 5.66 -2.96 8.06
C HIS A 341 6.90 -2.45 8.82
N PRO A 342 7.73 -1.49 8.36
CA PRO A 342 8.92 -1.08 9.11
C PRO A 342 8.64 -0.58 10.53
N HIS A 343 7.38 -0.30 10.88
CA HIS A 343 6.93 0.27 12.17
C HIS A 343 7.49 1.66 12.48
N ILE A 344 8.18 2.24 11.51
CA ILE A 344 8.68 3.61 11.52
C ILE A 344 8.50 4.21 10.13
N VAL A 345 8.42 5.52 10.10
CA VAL A 345 8.32 6.25 8.83
C VAL A 345 9.61 6.09 8.03
N GLU A 346 9.48 5.75 6.76
CA GLU A 346 10.52 5.84 5.74
C GLU A 346 10.17 6.98 4.76
N PRO A 347 11.14 7.49 3.96
CA PRO A 347 10.94 8.65 3.10
C PRO A 347 9.78 8.52 2.09
N VAL A 348 9.28 9.69 1.67
CA VAL A 348 8.42 9.84 0.49
C VAL A 348 9.29 10.25 -0.70
N GLU A 349 9.08 9.64 -1.87
CA GLU A 349 9.87 9.90 -3.07
C GLU A 349 8.98 9.87 -4.32
N TYR A 350 9.12 10.85 -5.21
CA TYR A 350 8.60 10.73 -6.57
C TYR A 350 9.64 10.06 -7.45
N ILE A 351 9.34 8.84 -7.85
CA ILE A 351 10.27 7.98 -8.58
C ILE A 351 10.01 8.12 -10.08
N THR A 352 11.05 8.37 -10.86
CA THR A 352 11.04 8.19 -12.31
C THR A 352 11.96 7.03 -12.67
N THR A 353 11.44 6.05 -13.38
CA THR A 353 12.18 4.85 -13.80
C THR A 353 12.98 5.10 -15.07
N ASP A 354 13.90 4.20 -15.39
CA ASP A 354 14.68 4.24 -16.63
C ASP A 354 13.80 4.10 -17.89
N ASN A 355 12.61 3.53 -17.75
CA ASN A 355 11.61 3.41 -18.83
C ASN A 355 10.78 4.69 -19.02
N GLY A 356 10.96 5.70 -18.16
CA GLY A 356 10.27 6.98 -18.21
C GLY A 356 8.90 7.00 -17.52
N ASN A 357 8.51 5.91 -16.85
CA ASN A 357 7.32 5.87 -16.01
C ASN A 357 7.61 6.55 -14.67
N SER A 358 6.59 7.12 -14.04
CA SER A 358 6.77 7.82 -12.76
C SER A 358 5.60 7.52 -11.82
N GLY A 359 5.89 7.56 -10.50
CA GLY A 359 4.89 7.34 -9.46
C GLY A 359 5.35 7.90 -8.12
N LEU A 360 4.41 8.18 -7.24
CA LEU A 360 4.63 8.66 -5.89
C LEU A 360 4.76 7.45 -4.94
N CYS A 361 5.86 7.37 -4.18
CA CYS A 361 6.15 6.28 -3.26
C CYS A 361 6.33 6.77 -1.83
N TYR A 362 5.46 6.35 -0.95
CA TYR A 362 5.63 6.39 0.50
C TYR A 362 6.22 5.04 0.89
N TYR A 363 7.51 4.96 1.21
CA TYR A 363 8.14 3.66 1.51
C TYR A 363 7.58 3.01 2.77
N SER A 364 7.28 3.81 3.82
CA SER A 364 6.55 3.37 5.00
C SER A 364 5.89 4.54 5.72
N LEU A 365 4.64 4.36 6.12
CA LEU A 365 3.93 5.31 6.98
C LEU A 365 4.23 5.09 8.49
N GLY A 366 4.98 4.03 8.82
CA GLY A 366 5.18 3.62 10.21
C GLY A 366 3.94 2.97 10.82
N ASN A 367 3.85 3.03 12.14
CA ASN A 367 2.64 2.62 12.85
C ASN A 367 1.51 3.65 12.66
N PHE A 368 0.32 3.26 13.10
CA PHE A 368 -0.79 4.16 13.39
C PHE A 368 -1.23 4.02 14.84
N ILE A 369 -1.42 2.77 15.30
CA ILE A 369 -1.78 2.46 16.70
C ILE A 369 -0.94 1.30 17.19
N HIS A 370 -0.24 1.46 18.33
CA HIS A 370 0.64 0.42 18.86
C HIS A 370 0.93 0.55 20.36
N CYS A 371 1.73 -0.36 20.95
CA CYS A 371 2.29 -0.23 22.30
C CYS A 371 3.83 -0.42 22.28
N GLN A 372 4.49 -0.15 21.19
CA GLN A 372 5.95 -0.21 21.11
C GLN A 372 6.55 0.96 21.92
N VAL A 373 7.78 0.77 22.45
CA VAL A 373 8.36 1.71 23.43
C VAL A 373 9.29 2.75 22.82
N PRO A 374 10.07 2.42 21.76
CA PRO A 374 10.99 3.38 21.18
C PRO A 374 10.25 4.64 20.68
N ASN A 375 10.82 5.83 20.93
CA ASN A 375 10.18 7.09 20.55
C ASN A 375 9.92 7.23 19.04
N TYR A 376 10.80 6.67 18.22
CA TYR A 376 10.69 6.73 16.75
C TYR A 376 9.53 5.91 16.18
N THR A 377 8.99 4.94 16.95
CA THR A 377 7.80 4.20 16.54
C THR A 377 6.51 4.98 16.71
N SER A 378 6.52 6.05 17.52
CA SER A 378 5.39 6.96 17.74
C SER A 378 5.40 8.19 16.83
N PHE A 379 6.40 8.34 15.94
CA PHE A 379 6.33 9.26 14.81
C PHE A 379 5.82 8.51 13.61
N GLU A 380 4.72 8.97 13.05
CA GLU A 380 3.87 8.24 12.12
C GLU A 380 3.49 9.14 10.95
N GLY A 381 2.98 8.55 9.88
CA GLY A 381 2.51 9.27 8.71
C GLY A 381 1.08 8.91 8.34
N MET A 382 0.34 9.89 7.86
CA MET A 382 -0.89 9.69 7.11
C MET A 382 -0.64 10.13 5.68
N ALA A 383 -0.62 9.21 4.73
CA ALA A 383 -0.57 9.56 3.31
C ALA A 383 -1.85 10.29 2.92
N TRP A 384 -1.69 11.36 2.16
CA TRP A 384 -2.76 12.08 1.50
C TRP A 384 -2.44 12.18 0.02
N VAL A 385 -3.26 11.58 -0.82
CA VAL A 385 -3.09 11.58 -2.27
C VAL A 385 -4.23 12.36 -2.89
N SER A 386 -3.92 13.47 -3.53
CA SER A 386 -4.86 14.23 -4.34
C SER A 386 -4.80 13.74 -5.78
N ILE A 387 -5.96 13.50 -6.38
CA ILE A 387 -6.11 13.07 -7.76
C ILE A 387 -6.91 14.14 -8.48
N HIS A 388 -6.25 14.90 -9.34
CA HIS A 388 -6.90 15.91 -10.16
C HIS A 388 -7.54 15.26 -11.38
N VAL A 389 -8.81 15.62 -11.66
CA VAL A 389 -9.59 15.11 -12.78
C VAL A 389 -9.96 16.26 -13.68
N ASP A 390 -9.43 16.23 -14.89
CA ASP A 390 -9.69 17.18 -15.96
C ASP A 390 -10.30 16.47 -17.19
N LYS A 391 -10.55 17.20 -18.26
CA LYS A 391 -11.07 16.65 -19.53
C LYS A 391 -10.15 15.59 -20.18
N ASP A 392 -8.88 15.55 -19.80
CA ASP A 392 -7.87 14.62 -20.33
C ASP A 392 -7.72 13.35 -19.44
N GLY A 393 -8.42 13.31 -18.29
CA GLY A 393 -8.49 12.17 -17.38
C GLY A 393 -7.99 12.46 -15.96
N ALA A 394 -7.83 11.42 -15.16
CA ALA A 394 -7.39 11.48 -13.76
C ALA A 394 -5.86 11.37 -13.65
N LYS A 395 -5.24 12.17 -12.79
CA LYS A 395 -3.79 12.18 -12.52
C LYS A 395 -3.51 12.49 -11.06
N VAL A 396 -2.47 11.90 -10.51
CA VAL A 396 -1.97 12.27 -9.17
C VAL A 396 -1.44 13.72 -9.23
N ASP A 397 -1.98 14.57 -8.37
CA ASP A 397 -1.53 15.94 -8.17
C ASP A 397 -0.45 15.97 -7.10
N LEU A 398 0.80 16.11 -7.52
CA LEU A 398 1.96 16.08 -6.62
C LEU A 398 2.05 17.32 -5.73
N ASP A 399 1.54 18.45 -6.17
CA ASP A 399 1.59 19.71 -5.40
C ASP A 399 0.64 19.65 -4.19
N ASN A 400 -0.41 18.83 -4.27
CA ASN A 400 -1.42 18.64 -3.23
C ASN A 400 -1.39 17.21 -2.63
N SER A 401 -0.35 16.41 -2.93
CA SER A 401 -0.13 15.08 -2.35
C SER A 401 1.08 15.05 -1.44
N GLY A 402 1.00 14.32 -0.33
CA GLY A 402 2.10 14.21 0.63
C GLY A 402 1.71 13.38 1.85
N ALA A 403 2.36 13.64 2.98
CA ALA A 403 2.10 12.98 4.24
C ALA A 403 1.85 13.99 5.35
N LEU A 404 0.76 13.81 6.10
CA LEU A 404 0.55 14.53 7.35
C LEU A 404 1.35 13.82 8.45
N PRO A 405 2.30 14.50 9.10
CA PRO A 405 3.00 13.94 10.26
C PRO A 405 2.03 13.73 11.42
N LEU A 406 2.02 12.52 11.97
CA LEU A 406 1.23 12.13 13.13
C LEU A 406 2.14 11.75 14.29
N VAL A 407 1.62 11.83 15.51
CA VAL A 407 2.32 11.38 16.73
C VAL A 407 1.34 10.62 17.62
N GLU A 408 1.64 9.34 17.90
CA GLU A 408 0.90 8.60 18.91
C GLU A 408 1.30 9.09 20.31
N TYR A 409 0.32 9.50 21.10
CA TYR A 409 0.53 9.93 22.48
C TYR A 409 0.31 8.79 23.47
N GLN A 410 1.39 8.20 23.91
CA GLN A 410 1.43 7.18 24.96
C GLN A 410 1.81 7.79 26.30
N THR A 411 1.07 7.50 27.36
CA THR A 411 1.41 7.98 28.70
C THR A 411 1.94 6.87 29.60
N TRP A 412 2.77 7.29 30.59
CA TRP A 412 3.34 6.38 31.59
C TRP A 412 2.32 6.06 32.70
N GLY A 413 2.34 4.79 33.13
CA GLY A 413 1.44 4.29 34.17
C GLY A 413 1.12 2.84 33.80
N PRO A 414 -0.11 2.31 33.89
CA PRO A 414 -0.53 1.36 32.87
C PRO A 414 -0.40 2.09 31.54
N LEU A 415 0.28 1.48 30.56
CA LEU A 415 0.47 2.12 29.27
C LEU A 415 -0.90 2.48 28.70
N TYR A 416 -1.18 3.75 28.56
CA TYR A 416 -2.40 4.28 27.99
C TYR A 416 -2.07 5.02 26.70
N ILE A 417 -2.71 4.58 25.61
CA ILE A 417 -2.75 5.35 24.38
C ILE A 417 -3.83 6.42 24.55
N GLN A 418 -3.43 7.67 24.46
CA GLN A 418 -4.35 8.82 24.58
C GLN A 418 -5.00 9.16 23.24
N GLY A 419 -4.30 8.91 22.14
CA GLY A 419 -4.73 9.15 20.78
C GLY A 419 -3.54 9.30 19.83
N VAL A 420 -3.84 9.45 18.55
CA VAL A 420 -2.88 9.79 17.49
C VAL A 420 -3.21 11.20 16.99
N TYR A 421 -2.27 12.10 17.15
CA TYR A 421 -2.48 13.52 16.90
C TYR A 421 -1.70 13.99 15.68
N PRO A 422 -2.24 14.88 14.84
CA PRO A 422 -1.41 15.66 13.94
C PRO A 422 -0.25 16.28 14.71
N MET A 423 0.98 16.23 14.17
CA MET A 423 2.18 16.70 14.87
C MET A 423 2.06 18.16 15.33
N GLU A 424 1.35 18.99 14.59
CA GLU A 424 1.11 20.39 14.94
C GLU A 424 0.19 20.59 16.17
N ASP A 425 -0.61 19.57 16.54
CA ASP A 425 -1.41 19.55 17.77
C ASP A 425 -0.68 18.89 18.94
N PHE A 426 0.48 18.26 18.67
CA PHE A 426 1.27 17.59 19.70
C PHE A 426 2.12 18.60 20.47
N THR A 427 1.76 18.86 21.74
CA THR A 427 2.35 19.93 22.54
C THR A 427 3.66 19.50 23.21
N ALA A 428 4.45 20.50 23.63
CA ALA A 428 5.66 20.26 24.43
C ALA A 428 5.37 19.56 25.79
N ASP A 429 4.18 19.77 26.35
CA ASP A 429 3.74 19.07 27.57
C ASP A 429 3.46 17.59 27.27
N MET A 430 2.79 17.26 26.17
CA MET A 430 2.59 15.89 25.72
C MET A 430 3.93 15.20 25.47
N ALA A 431 4.85 15.86 24.76
CA ALA A 431 6.20 15.35 24.53
C ALA A 431 6.94 15.04 25.83
N ALA A 432 6.88 15.94 26.82
CA ALA A 432 7.55 15.77 28.12
C ALA A 432 6.94 14.57 28.92
N HIS A 433 5.66 14.27 28.76
CA HIS A 433 4.96 13.18 29.45
C HIS A 433 4.84 11.89 28.64
N HIS A 434 5.42 11.86 27.44
CA HIS A 434 5.39 10.68 26.57
C HIS A 434 6.08 9.47 27.24
N ALA A 435 5.49 8.28 27.11
CA ALA A 435 5.94 7.07 27.78
C ALA A 435 7.38 6.68 27.45
N SER A 436 7.87 6.95 26.25
CA SER A 436 9.24 6.65 25.80
C SER A 436 10.30 7.32 26.70
N ASN A 437 10.03 8.51 27.26
CA ASN A 437 10.92 9.20 28.19
C ASN A 437 11.19 8.39 29.47
N PHE A 438 10.27 7.53 29.89
CA PHE A 438 10.30 6.81 31.16
C PHE A 438 10.58 5.32 31.02
N ARG A 439 10.45 4.77 29.80
CA ARG A 439 10.59 3.32 29.52
C ARG A 439 11.90 2.94 28.82
N GLY A 440 12.82 3.91 28.68
CA GLY A 440 14.08 3.69 27.98
C GLY A 440 13.93 3.66 26.44
N GLY A 441 12.83 4.19 25.92
CA GLY A 441 12.52 4.26 24.49
C GLY A 441 13.16 5.46 23.76
N GLY A 442 13.97 6.26 24.44
CA GLY A 442 14.52 7.52 23.91
C GLY A 442 13.70 8.75 24.36
N GLY A 443 14.29 9.92 24.27
CA GLY A 443 13.60 11.18 24.62
C GLY A 443 12.64 11.62 23.51
N MET A 444 11.43 12.06 23.89
CA MET A 444 10.49 12.71 22.96
C MET A 444 10.54 14.21 23.17
N ASN A 445 10.67 14.98 22.12
CA ASN A 445 10.56 16.44 22.12
C ASN A 445 10.19 16.95 20.72
N LEU A 446 9.69 18.19 20.63
CA LEU A 446 9.22 18.76 19.38
C LEU A 446 10.34 18.97 18.34
N ASP A 447 11.55 19.34 18.79
CA ASP A 447 12.68 19.53 17.84
C ASP A 447 13.02 18.23 17.11
N LEU A 448 12.96 17.09 17.83
CA LEU A 448 13.20 15.76 17.25
C LEU A 448 12.11 15.40 16.24
N LEU A 449 10.84 15.67 16.56
CA LEU A 449 9.71 15.42 15.65
C LEU A 449 9.86 16.24 14.37
N HIS A 450 10.16 17.53 14.47
CA HIS A 450 10.42 18.39 13.30
C HIS A 450 11.63 17.94 12.48
N GLN A 451 12.66 17.39 13.14
CA GLN A 451 13.82 16.83 12.45
C GLN A 451 13.43 15.58 11.64
N TRP A 452 12.62 14.69 12.21
CA TRP A 452 12.13 13.50 11.47
C TRP A 452 11.24 13.92 10.32
N ASP A 453 10.27 14.79 10.54
CA ASP A 453 9.41 15.34 9.52
C ASP A 453 10.22 15.91 8.34
N SER A 454 11.14 16.83 8.63
CA SER A 454 11.99 17.43 7.60
C SER A 454 12.86 16.42 6.83
N ASN A 455 13.33 15.35 7.49
CA ASN A 455 14.22 14.36 6.87
C ASN A 455 13.46 13.29 6.07
N LEU A 456 12.23 12.94 6.50
CA LEU A 456 11.50 11.79 5.98
C LEU A 456 10.41 12.21 4.99
N PHE A 457 9.68 13.28 5.30
CA PHE A 457 8.65 13.82 4.42
C PHE A 457 9.17 15.02 3.60
N GLY A 458 9.99 15.90 4.21
CA GLY A 458 10.63 17.00 3.50
C GLY A 458 9.63 17.89 2.76
N GLU A 459 9.75 17.98 1.44
CA GLU A 459 8.83 18.76 0.59
C GLU A 459 7.41 18.15 0.48
N TYR A 460 7.25 16.89 0.88
CA TYR A 460 5.95 16.21 0.91
C TYR A 460 5.25 16.30 2.28
N SER A 461 5.81 17.03 3.26
CA SER A 461 5.15 17.24 4.55
C SER A 461 3.95 18.16 4.40
N LEU A 462 2.77 17.70 4.86
CA LEU A 462 1.52 18.45 4.81
C LEU A 462 1.10 18.91 6.20
N THR A 463 0.30 19.98 6.24
CA THR A 463 -0.37 20.49 7.44
C THR A 463 -1.87 20.15 7.40
N LYS A 464 -2.56 20.33 8.53
CA LYS A 464 -4.02 20.23 8.57
C LYS A 464 -4.70 21.22 7.63
N GLU A 465 -4.14 22.43 7.48
CA GLU A 465 -4.68 23.46 6.61
C GLU A 465 -4.60 23.03 5.13
N ASP A 466 -3.50 22.38 4.74
CA ASP A 466 -3.34 21.86 3.37
C ASP A 466 -4.42 20.82 3.03
N ILE A 467 -4.78 19.97 4.00
CA ILE A 467 -5.77 18.91 3.81
C ILE A 467 -7.21 19.45 4.00
N LEU A 468 -7.52 19.96 5.20
CA LEU A 468 -8.90 20.32 5.56
C LEU A 468 -9.33 21.66 4.94
N GLY A 469 -8.38 22.53 4.60
CA GLY A 469 -8.64 23.77 3.87
C GLY A 469 -9.07 23.51 2.43
N THR A 470 -8.54 22.49 1.78
CA THR A 470 -8.88 22.08 0.40
C THR A 470 -10.21 21.32 0.33
N ALA A 471 -10.48 20.44 1.30
CA ALA A 471 -11.73 19.66 1.36
C ALA A 471 -13.00 20.53 1.53
N SER A 472 -12.88 21.75 2.08
CA SER A 472 -14.00 22.70 2.21
C SER A 472 -14.37 23.42 0.90
N GLN A 473 -13.63 23.21 -0.20
CA GLN A 473 -13.86 23.86 -1.50
C GLN A 473 -14.54 22.95 -2.53
N THR A 474 -14.80 21.69 -2.18
CA THR A 474 -15.59 20.79 -3.05
C THR A 474 -17.07 21.13 -2.90
N PRO A 475 -17.80 21.44 -3.98
CA PRO A 475 -19.19 21.95 -3.93
C PRO A 475 -20.23 20.91 -3.51
#